data_7c7bc93678e808e1f41e8b4aac487c1a
#
_entry.id   7c7bc93678e808e1f41e8b4aac487c1a
#
_cell.length_a   1.000
_cell.length_b   1.000
_cell.length_c   1.000
_cell.angle_alpha   90.00
_cell.angle_beta   90.00
_cell.angle_gamma   90.00
#
_symmetry.space_group_name_H-M   'P 1'
#
loop_
_entity.id
_entity.type
_entity.pdbx_description
1 polymer ?
#
loop_
_entity_poly.entity_id
_entity_poly.type
_entity_poly.pdbx_seq_one_letter_code
_entity_poly.pdbx_strand_id
1 'polypeptide(L)'
;FAVPAAMGAKMGRPDAEVWAIDGDGCFQMTNQELATCAVEGVPIKVALINNGNLGMVRQWQTLFYEERYSQTDLATHTQRIPDFVKLAEALGCVGLRCEREEDVADVIAQARAINDRPVVIDFIVGADAQVWPMVAAGTSNDEIMAARDIRPLFDESDEGHA
;
A
#
# COMPACT_ATOMS: atom_id res chain seq x y z
N PHE A 1 8.44 -3.69 5.26
CA PHE A 1 9.72 -2.93 5.44
C PHE A 1 9.53 -1.41 5.33
N ALA A 2 8.44 -0.93 4.72
CA ALA A 2 8.23 0.49 4.47
C ALA A 2 8.18 1.34 5.76
N VAL A 3 7.51 0.85 6.80
CA VAL A 3 7.38 1.57 8.09
C VAL A 3 8.74 1.81 8.75
N PRO A 4 9.58 0.79 9.04
CA PRO A 4 10.91 1.03 9.63
C PRO A 4 11.84 1.84 8.72
N ALA A 5 11.72 1.70 7.40
CA ALA A 5 12.49 2.52 6.46
C ALA A 5 12.09 4.00 6.53
N ALA A 6 10.78 4.30 6.61
CA ALA A 6 10.28 5.66 6.78
C ALA A 6 10.70 6.26 8.12
N MET A 7 10.65 5.47 9.20
CA MET A 7 11.18 5.87 10.50
C MET A 7 12.65 6.30 10.39
N GLY A 8 13.50 5.46 9.81
CA GLY A 8 14.91 5.76 9.60
C GLY A 8 15.13 7.00 8.72
N ALA A 9 14.37 7.14 7.64
CA ALA A 9 14.43 8.31 6.77
C ALA A 9 14.05 9.60 7.51
N LYS A 10 13.02 9.57 8.35
CA LYS A 10 12.58 10.71 9.15
C LYS A 10 13.61 11.08 10.21
N MET A 11 14.27 10.11 10.84
CA MET A 11 15.37 10.35 11.78
C MET A 11 16.58 10.98 11.09
N GLY A 12 16.91 10.55 9.87
CA GLY A 12 17.99 11.13 9.07
C GLY A 12 17.67 12.50 8.46
N ARG A 13 16.40 12.80 8.25
CA ARG A 13 15.89 14.06 7.67
C ARG A 13 14.69 14.57 8.47
N PRO A 14 14.92 15.12 9.68
CA PRO A 14 13.83 15.55 10.57
C PRO A 14 12.94 16.66 9.99
N ASP A 15 13.48 17.46 9.09
CA ASP A 15 12.82 18.56 8.37
C ASP A 15 11.95 18.11 7.19
N ALA A 16 12.17 16.88 6.71
CA ALA A 16 11.44 16.37 5.55
C ALA A 16 10.09 15.75 5.93
N GLU A 17 9.11 15.89 5.06
CA GLU A 17 7.87 15.08 5.09
C GLU A 17 8.22 13.68 4.58
N VAL A 18 7.90 12.64 5.36
CA VAL A 18 8.22 11.24 5.01
C VAL A 18 6.95 10.41 4.96
N TRP A 19 6.76 9.74 3.83
CA TRP A 19 5.66 8.82 3.60
C TRP A 19 6.18 7.39 3.42
N ALA A 20 5.52 6.43 4.08
CA ALA A 20 5.59 5.01 3.79
C ALA A 20 4.37 4.62 2.96
N ILE A 21 4.57 3.99 1.81
CA ILE A 21 3.49 3.38 1.04
C ILE A 21 3.65 1.88 1.20
N ASP A 22 2.64 1.22 1.76
CA ASP A 22 2.71 -0.20 2.11
C ASP A 22 1.38 -0.91 1.86
N GLY A 23 1.41 -2.19 1.52
CA GLY A 23 0.22 -3.03 1.44
C GLY A 23 -0.18 -3.56 2.81
N ASP A 24 -1.45 -3.93 2.98
CA ASP A 24 -2.01 -4.47 4.23
C ASP A 24 -1.27 -5.71 4.74
N GLY A 25 -0.88 -6.62 3.85
CA GLY A 25 -0.08 -7.80 4.22
C GLY A 25 1.35 -7.46 4.65
N CYS A 26 2.02 -6.55 3.94
CA CYS A 26 3.37 -6.10 4.26
C CYS A 26 3.41 -5.25 5.55
N PHE A 27 2.43 -4.38 5.72
CA PHE A 27 2.29 -3.53 6.91
C PHE A 27 2.19 -4.37 8.19
N GLN A 28 1.45 -5.47 8.18
CA GLN A 28 1.30 -6.33 9.34
C GLN A 28 2.61 -6.95 9.83
N MET A 29 3.65 -7.01 8.99
CA MET A 29 4.94 -7.58 9.37
C MET A 29 5.79 -6.63 10.23
N THR A 30 5.56 -5.31 10.15
CA THR A 30 6.42 -4.31 10.80
C THR A 30 5.66 -3.13 11.42
N ASN A 31 4.35 -3.22 11.57
CA ASN A 31 3.53 -2.14 12.12
C ASN A 31 3.87 -1.79 13.59
N GLN A 32 4.45 -2.72 14.35
CA GLN A 32 4.86 -2.49 15.74
C GLN A 32 5.87 -1.34 15.90
N GLU A 33 6.63 -1.01 14.85
CA GLU A 33 7.57 0.12 14.86
C GLU A 33 6.86 1.48 15.02
N LEU A 34 5.56 1.53 14.71
CA LEU A 34 4.76 2.73 14.92
C LEU A 34 4.63 3.11 16.40
N ALA A 35 4.68 2.13 17.31
CA ALA A 35 4.70 2.41 18.75
C ALA A 35 5.96 3.20 19.13
N THR A 36 7.12 2.82 18.60
CA THR A 36 8.37 3.56 18.78
C THR A 36 8.27 4.96 18.16
N CYS A 37 7.74 5.06 16.94
CA CYS A 37 7.54 6.35 16.29
C CYS A 37 6.64 7.29 17.11
N ALA A 38 5.58 6.75 17.73
CA ALA A 38 4.68 7.54 18.56
C ALA A 38 5.34 8.00 19.86
N VAL A 39 6.07 7.09 20.54
CA VAL A 39 6.80 7.40 21.79
C VAL A 39 7.91 8.43 21.58
N GLU A 40 8.66 8.29 20.50
CA GLU A 40 9.80 9.16 20.17
C GLU A 40 9.39 10.42 19.39
N GLY A 41 8.11 10.61 19.09
CA GLY A 41 7.62 11.78 18.35
C GLY A 41 8.17 11.84 16.92
N VAL A 42 8.22 10.70 16.21
CA VAL A 42 8.68 10.59 14.82
C VAL A 42 7.48 10.63 13.87
N PRO A 43 7.08 11.80 13.33
CA PRO A 43 5.80 11.98 12.64
C PRO A 43 5.86 11.54 11.17
N ILE A 44 5.97 10.23 10.93
CA ILE A 44 5.84 9.66 9.59
C ILE A 44 4.37 9.57 9.18
N LYS A 45 4.13 9.52 7.87
CA LYS A 45 2.81 9.23 7.28
C LYS A 45 2.85 7.85 6.63
N VAL A 46 1.83 7.05 6.87
CA VAL A 46 1.69 5.73 6.26
C VAL A 46 0.45 5.74 5.37
N ALA A 47 0.64 5.58 4.07
CA ALA A 47 -0.43 5.27 3.13
C ALA A 47 -0.53 3.73 3.04
N LEU A 48 -1.50 3.17 3.76
CA LEU A 48 -1.77 1.75 3.77
C LEU A 48 -2.75 1.41 2.65
N ILE A 49 -2.27 0.70 1.64
CA ILE A 49 -3.07 0.28 0.49
C ILE A 49 -3.70 -1.07 0.83
N ASN A 50 -4.94 -1.03 1.26
CA ASN A 50 -5.67 -2.17 1.79
C ASN A 50 -6.61 -2.75 0.73
N ASN A 51 -6.16 -3.81 0.06
CA ASN A 51 -6.95 -4.58 -0.89
C ASN A 51 -7.49 -5.90 -0.29
N GLY A 52 -7.23 -6.17 0.98
CA GLY A 52 -7.64 -7.40 1.66
C GLY A 52 -6.96 -8.66 1.14
N ASN A 53 -5.86 -8.53 0.39
CA ASN A 53 -5.19 -9.65 -0.26
C ASN A 53 -3.66 -9.51 -0.21
N LEU A 54 -2.96 -10.64 -0.29
CA LEU A 54 -1.56 -10.67 -0.68
C LEU A 54 -1.49 -10.50 -2.21
N GLY A 55 -1.64 -9.25 -2.68
CA GLY A 55 -2.00 -8.93 -4.06
C GLY A 55 -1.03 -9.49 -5.11
N MET A 56 0.29 -9.32 -4.93
CA MET A 56 1.27 -9.84 -5.89
C MET A 56 1.27 -11.38 -5.92
N VAL A 57 1.13 -12.05 -4.77
CA VAL A 57 1.06 -13.51 -4.71
C VAL A 57 -0.21 -14.01 -5.39
N ARG A 58 -1.35 -13.33 -5.15
CA ARG A 58 -2.62 -13.63 -5.83
C ARG A 58 -2.50 -13.45 -7.34
N GLN A 59 -1.85 -12.38 -7.82
CA GLN A 59 -1.60 -12.16 -9.25
C GLN A 59 -0.82 -13.30 -9.88
N TRP A 60 0.20 -13.84 -9.20
CA TRP A 60 0.94 -14.99 -9.66
C TRP A 60 0.06 -16.25 -9.73
N GLN A 61 -0.79 -16.47 -8.76
CA GLN A 61 -1.75 -17.58 -8.77
C GLN A 61 -2.72 -17.45 -9.95
N THR A 62 -3.17 -16.23 -10.26
CA THR A 62 -4.00 -15.97 -11.43
C THR A 62 -3.27 -16.32 -12.74
N LEU A 63 -2.02 -15.88 -12.88
CA LEU A 63 -1.29 -15.95 -14.15
C LEU A 63 -0.65 -17.31 -14.41
N PHE A 64 -0.15 -17.98 -13.38
CA PHE A 64 0.72 -19.15 -13.53
C PHE A 64 0.16 -20.42 -12.90
N TYR A 65 -0.90 -20.33 -12.09
CA TYR A 65 -1.45 -21.46 -11.35
C TYR A 65 -2.94 -21.69 -11.61
N GLU A 66 -3.43 -21.30 -12.79
CA GLU A 66 -4.82 -21.56 -13.23
C GLU A 66 -5.86 -21.08 -12.19
N GLU A 67 -5.62 -19.90 -11.59
CA GLU A 67 -6.48 -19.30 -10.56
C GLU A 67 -6.70 -20.18 -9.31
N ARG A 68 -5.76 -21.07 -9.03
CA ARG A 68 -5.78 -21.86 -7.79
C ARG A 68 -5.32 -21.00 -6.61
N TYR A 69 -6.24 -20.21 -6.08
CA TYR A 69 -5.98 -19.33 -4.95
C TYR A 69 -5.83 -20.12 -3.65
N SER A 70 -4.76 -19.85 -2.92
CA SER A 70 -4.49 -20.45 -1.62
C SER A 70 -3.77 -19.47 -0.72
N GLN A 71 -4.35 -19.20 0.46
CA GLN A 71 -3.77 -18.37 1.52
C GLN A 71 -3.41 -16.92 1.12
N THR A 72 -4.05 -16.39 0.09
CA THR A 72 -3.80 -15.02 -0.41
C THR A 72 -4.94 -14.05 -0.14
N ASP A 73 -6.15 -14.56 0.03
CA ASP A 73 -7.32 -13.79 0.40
C ASP A 73 -7.37 -13.64 1.92
N LEU A 74 -7.21 -12.41 2.39
CA LEU A 74 -7.22 -12.06 3.81
C LEU A 74 -8.64 -11.67 4.28
N ALA A 75 -9.55 -11.40 3.34
CA ALA A 75 -10.85 -10.78 3.62
C ALA A 75 -12.04 -11.75 3.55
N THR A 76 -12.11 -12.62 2.53
CA THR A 76 -13.34 -13.31 2.16
C THR A 76 -13.72 -14.43 3.12
N HIS A 77 -12.74 -15.13 3.70
CA HIS A 77 -13.00 -16.27 4.57
C HIS A 77 -13.07 -15.94 6.05
N THR A 78 -12.71 -14.74 6.45
CA THR A 78 -12.83 -14.29 7.83
C THR A 78 -13.21 -12.81 7.86
N GLN A 79 -14.27 -12.46 8.54
CA GLN A 79 -14.60 -11.07 8.88
C GLN A 79 -13.66 -10.52 9.98
N ARG A 80 -12.44 -11.06 10.07
CA ARG A 80 -11.47 -10.78 11.14
C ARG A 80 -10.20 -10.13 10.62
N ILE A 81 -10.31 -9.34 9.55
CA ILE A 81 -9.21 -8.45 9.17
C ILE A 81 -9.01 -7.43 10.29
N PRO A 82 -7.77 -7.12 10.63
CA PRO A 82 -7.51 -6.04 11.58
C PRO A 82 -8.17 -4.73 11.12
N ASP A 83 -8.81 -4.05 12.05
CA ASP A 83 -9.18 -2.66 11.82
C ASP A 83 -7.91 -1.81 11.97
N PHE A 84 -7.34 -1.42 10.85
CA PHE A 84 -6.05 -0.72 10.83
C PHE A 84 -6.12 0.68 11.44
N VAL A 85 -7.29 1.32 11.42
CA VAL A 85 -7.50 2.60 12.13
C VAL A 85 -7.36 2.39 13.62
N LYS A 86 -8.10 1.42 14.19
CA LYS A 86 -8.00 1.09 15.62
C LYS A 86 -6.62 0.59 16.02
N LEU A 87 -5.96 -0.17 15.14
CA LEU A 87 -4.59 -0.63 15.38
C LEU A 87 -3.63 0.56 15.46
N ALA A 88 -3.73 1.51 14.53
CA ALA A 88 -2.93 2.73 14.55
C ALA A 88 -3.15 3.54 15.85
N GLU A 89 -4.40 3.73 16.24
CA GLU A 89 -4.76 4.42 17.48
C GLU A 89 -4.22 3.69 18.72
N ALA A 90 -4.30 2.38 18.76
CA ALA A 90 -3.76 1.56 19.85
C ALA A 90 -2.22 1.67 19.99
N LEU A 91 -1.53 1.93 18.87
CA LEU A 91 -0.09 2.18 18.81
C LEU A 91 0.30 3.65 19.07
N GLY A 92 -0.66 4.52 19.41
CA GLY A 92 -0.44 5.94 19.70
C GLY A 92 -0.38 6.85 18.47
N CYS A 93 -0.77 6.34 17.31
CA CYS A 93 -0.84 7.08 16.05
C CYS A 93 -2.23 7.70 15.83
N VAL A 94 -2.35 8.56 14.82
CA VAL A 94 -3.65 8.94 14.28
C VAL A 94 -4.03 7.94 13.18
N GLY A 95 -5.23 7.35 13.29
CA GLY A 95 -5.80 6.49 12.28
C GLY A 95 -6.84 7.25 11.45
N LEU A 96 -6.72 7.20 10.13
CA LEU A 96 -7.67 7.75 9.16
C LEU A 96 -8.10 6.63 8.20
N ARG A 97 -9.30 6.76 7.61
CA ARG A 97 -9.77 5.84 6.58
C ARG A 97 -10.24 6.61 5.35
N CYS A 98 -9.92 6.07 4.18
CA CYS A 98 -10.36 6.57 2.89
C CYS A 98 -10.99 5.43 2.10
N GLU A 99 -12.29 5.53 1.82
CA GLU A 99 -13.07 4.49 1.11
C GLU A 99 -13.49 4.94 -0.29
N ARG A 100 -13.32 6.22 -0.64
CA ARG A 100 -13.77 6.79 -1.90
C ARG A 100 -12.68 7.63 -2.54
N GLU A 101 -12.59 7.58 -3.85
CA GLU A 101 -11.60 8.31 -4.63
C GLU A 101 -11.68 9.83 -4.42
N GLU A 102 -12.89 10.37 -4.35
CA GLU A 102 -13.10 11.80 -4.13
C GLU A 102 -12.59 12.33 -2.79
N ASP A 103 -12.41 11.46 -1.78
CA ASP A 103 -11.93 11.83 -0.44
C ASP A 103 -10.38 11.79 -0.33
N VAL A 104 -9.69 11.26 -1.32
CA VAL A 104 -8.23 11.01 -1.25
C VAL A 104 -7.44 12.30 -0.97
N ALA A 105 -7.76 13.38 -1.69
CA ALA A 105 -7.05 14.64 -1.54
C ALA A 105 -7.24 15.26 -0.15
N ASP A 106 -8.45 15.19 0.39
CA ASP A 106 -8.79 15.75 1.69
C ASP A 106 -8.16 14.94 2.84
N VAL A 107 -8.17 13.62 2.75
CA VAL A 107 -7.54 12.75 3.76
C VAL A 107 -6.01 12.93 3.77
N ILE A 108 -5.39 13.06 2.61
CA ILE A 108 -3.95 13.38 2.51
C ILE A 108 -3.66 14.74 3.14
N ALA A 109 -4.47 15.76 2.83
CA ALA A 109 -4.31 17.10 3.43
C ALA A 109 -4.46 17.05 4.95
N GLN A 110 -5.42 16.30 5.47
CA GLN A 110 -5.61 16.08 6.91
C GLN A 110 -4.38 15.42 7.54
N ALA A 111 -3.86 14.37 6.93
CA ALA A 111 -2.67 13.69 7.43
C ALA A 111 -1.43 14.60 7.44
N ARG A 112 -1.27 15.45 6.42
CA ARG A 112 -0.16 16.40 6.32
C ARG A 112 -0.22 17.49 7.38
N ALA A 113 -1.40 17.85 7.85
CA ALA A 113 -1.58 18.83 8.92
C ALA A 113 -1.13 18.33 10.29
N ILE A 114 -1.03 17.01 10.50
CA ILE A 114 -0.66 16.38 11.77
C ILE A 114 0.85 16.11 11.76
N ASN A 115 1.63 16.83 12.58
CA ASN A 115 3.07 16.77 12.57
C ASN A 115 3.70 16.48 13.94
N ASP A 116 2.90 16.11 14.93
CA ASP A 116 3.32 15.78 16.29
C ASP A 116 3.43 14.27 16.56
N ARG A 117 2.87 13.44 15.67
CA ARG A 117 2.84 11.98 15.80
C ARG A 117 2.65 11.28 14.44
N PRO A 118 2.86 9.95 14.37
CA PRO A 118 2.59 9.20 13.14
C PRO A 118 1.11 9.22 12.76
N VAL A 119 0.84 9.16 11.45
CA VAL A 119 -0.51 9.02 10.89
C VAL A 119 -0.54 7.79 9.99
N VAL A 120 -1.57 6.97 10.13
CA VAL A 120 -1.86 5.85 9.23
C VAL A 120 -3.18 6.14 8.52
N ILE A 121 -3.16 6.12 7.20
CA ILE A 121 -4.36 6.23 6.37
C ILE A 121 -4.64 4.85 5.77
N ASP A 122 -5.75 4.25 6.15
CA ASP A 122 -6.25 3.00 5.59
C ASP A 122 -7.03 3.29 4.30
N PHE A 123 -6.37 3.21 3.15
CA PHE A 123 -6.99 3.36 1.83
C PHE A 123 -7.58 2.03 1.41
N ILE A 124 -8.91 1.94 1.38
CA ILE A 124 -9.62 0.75 0.92
C ILE A 124 -9.65 0.77 -0.62
N VAL A 125 -9.03 -0.23 -1.22
CA VAL A 125 -8.90 -0.33 -2.68
C VAL A 125 -9.47 -1.64 -3.22
N GLY A 126 -9.68 -1.71 -4.55
CA GLY A 126 -10.21 -2.90 -5.20
C GLY A 126 -9.30 -4.12 -5.03
N ALA A 127 -9.92 -5.27 -4.71
CA ALA A 127 -9.21 -6.53 -4.45
C ALA A 127 -8.55 -7.14 -5.71
N ASP A 128 -9.08 -6.82 -6.89
CA ASP A 128 -8.69 -7.45 -8.16
C ASP A 128 -7.67 -6.64 -8.98
N ALA A 129 -7.24 -5.49 -8.46
CA ALA A 129 -6.22 -4.68 -9.12
C ALA A 129 -4.90 -5.46 -9.21
N GLN A 130 -4.32 -5.48 -10.41
CA GLN A 130 -3.05 -6.14 -10.71
C GLN A 130 -1.98 -5.13 -11.10
N VAL A 131 -0.72 -5.51 -10.94
CA VAL A 131 0.43 -4.67 -11.31
C VAL A 131 0.85 -5.01 -12.73
N TRP A 132 0.74 -4.03 -13.61
CA TRP A 132 1.15 -4.14 -15.02
C TRP A 132 1.94 -2.89 -15.44
N PRO A 133 2.90 -3.02 -16.37
CA PRO A 133 3.44 -4.26 -16.92
C PRO A 133 4.27 -5.04 -15.89
N MET A 134 4.44 -6.34 -16.11
CA MET A 134 5.20 -7.22 -15.21
C MET A 134 6.27 -7.99 -15.98
N VAL A 135 7.46 -8.12 -15.38
CA VAL A 135 8.52 -9.01 -15.85
C VAL A 135 8.53 -10.25 -14.96
N ALA A 136 8.26 -11.42 -15.52
CA ALA A 136 8.24 -12.67 -14.76
C ALA A 136 9.67 -13.05 -14.31
N ALA A 137 9.78 -13.72 -13.16
CA ALA A 137 11.06 -14.20 -12.66
C ALA A 137 11.72 -15.13 -13.69
N GLY A 138 13.01 -14.91 -13.97
CA GLY A 138 13.79 -15.70 -14.93
C GLY A 138 13.65 -15.24 -16.38
N THR A 139 12.90 -14.15 -16.67
CA THR A 139 12.79 -13.57 -18.01
C THR A 139 13.59 -12.27 -18.12
N SER A 140 13.84 -11.83 -19.37
CA SER A 140 14.45 -10.53 -19.68
C SER A 140 13.43 -9.39 -19.56
N ASN A 141 13.92 -8.16 -19.36
CA ASN A 141 13.09 -6.95 -19.49
C ASN A 141 12.49 -6.77 -20.89
N ASP A 142 13.08 -7.42 -21.91
CA ASP A 142 12.53 -7.43 -23.26
C ASP A 142 11.30 -8.34 -23.42
N GLU A 143 11.05 -9.18 -22.42
CA GLU A 143 9.92 -10.13 -22.36
C GLU A 143 8.84 -9.65 -21.39
N ILE A 144 8.55 -8.37 -21.41
CA ILE A 144 7.59 -7.76 -20.50
C ILE A 144 6.17 -8.27 -20.78
N MET A 145 5.48 -8.64 -19.73
CA MET A 145 4.07 -9.06 -19.79
C MET A 145 3.18 -7.82 -19.64
N ALA A 146 2.31 -7.60 -20.63
CA ALA A 146 1.23 -6.64 -20.53
C ALA A 146 -0.06 -7.34 -20.06
N ALA A 147 -0.98 -6.58 -19.48
CA ALA A 147 -2.29 -7.10 -19.13
C ALA A 147 -3.01 -7.63 -20.37
N ARG A 148 -3.68 -8.77 -20.25
CA ARG A 148 -4.57 -9.24 -21.30
C ARG A 148 -5.74 -8.26 -21.40
N ASP A 149 -6.00 -7.77 -22.62
CA ASP A 149 -7.11 -6.86 -22.95
C ASP A 149 -7.09 -5.49 -22.22
N ILE A 150 -6.01 -5.15 -21.50
CA ILE A 150 -5.79 -3.82 -20.92
C ILE A 150 -4.56 -3.23 -21.62
N ARG A 151 -4.73 -2.13 -22.35
CA ARG A 151 -3.59 -1.37 -22.86
C ARG A 151 -2.82 -0.80 -21.68
N PRO A 152 -1.49 -0.96 -21.64
CA PRO A 152 -0.67 -0.23 -20.66
C PRO A 152 -0.94 1.27 -20.80
N LEU A 153 -1.05 1.98 -19.68
CA LEU A 153 -1.27 3.43 -19.66
C LEU A 153 -0.22 4.23 -20.45
N PHE A 154 0.87 3.59 -20.85
CA PHE A 154 1.96 4.18 -21.63
C PHE A 154 1.72 4.17 -23.15
N ASP A 155 0.75 3.39 -23.64
CA ASP A 155 0.46 3.31 -25.08
C ASP A 155 -0.51 4.41 -25.57
N GLU A 156 -1.15 5.15 -24.66
CA GLU A 156 -2.09 6.21 -25.05
C GLU A 156 -1.40 7.47 -25.58
N SER A 157 -0.08 7.58 -25.40
CA SER A 157 0.69 8.76 -25.87
C SER A 157 1.19 8.65 -27.31
N ASP A 158 1.19 7.47 -27.92
CA ASP A 158 1.74 7.27 -29.28
C ASP A 158 0.69 7.37 -30.40
N GLU A 159 -0.61 7.42 -30.10
CA GLU A 159 -1.64 7.59 -31.12
C GLU A 159 -1.87 9.06 -31.55
N GLY A 160 -1.11 10.01 -31.01
CA GLY A 160 -1.27 11.45 -31.27
C GLY A 160 -0.30 12.06 -32.29
N HIS A 161 0.63 11.30 -32.85
CA HIS A 161 1.61 11.81 -33.83
C HIS A 161 1.73 10.89 -35.05
N ALA A 162 0.72 10.91 -35.88
CA ALA A 162 0.79 10.51 -37.30
C ALA A 162 0.14 11.59 -38.17
#